data_998dfada9fa63fe6c75924bb2c1ea43a
#
_entry.id   998dfada9fa63fe6c75924bb2c1ea43a
#
_cell.length_a   1.000
_cell.length_b   1.000
_cell.length_c   1.000
_cell.angle_alpha   90.00
_cell.angle_beta   90.00
_cell.angle_gamma   90.00
#
_symmetry.space_group_name_H-M   'P 1'
#
loop_
_entity.id
_entity.type
_entity.pdbx_description
1 polymer ?
#
loop_
_entity_poly.entity_id
_entity_poly.type
_entity_poly.pdbx_seq_one_letter_code
_entity_poly.pdbx_strand_id
1 'polypeptide(L)'
;MKFSCEKLLLQNAVNTTSRAVAAKSSIPALEGLLLQCGDGVLTVSGYNMQTGIRTRFPVEEQEGGELVLSARLFGDIIRRMPDDMITFSSDDKLVVHLSCGDADFDILALSAADFPELPEVEEKYSVSLPEKTLRSMIQQTSFAVSTNEARPVHMGELFEIGNNGLTVVAVDGFRLALRREPLERIEGGAFSFVAPGAALNEVEKICEDIDAFATITLGQRHILFEMGETELICRRLEGEFLDYKNAIPRRNPISVTVDTKAMLESLDRVSVVISEKLKSPVRCIFEQDRVLLSAKTANGDAKDVCRIDGDGQGLEIGFNNRYLMDALRFAPADELKLELNTGISPAILVPTDGEESFLYMVLPVRLKAQ
;
A
#
# COMPACT_ATOMS: atom_id res chain seq x y z
N MET A 1 21.83 2.99 -29.48
CA MET A 1 21.99 2.72 -28.03
C MET A 1 22.71 1.38 -27.84
N LYS A 2 23.78 1.32 -27.05
CA LYS A 2 24.53 0.10 -26.81
C LYS A 2 25.14 0.07 -25.40
N PHE A 3 24.86 -0.96 -24.61
CA PHE A 3 25.36 -1.12 -23.24
C PHE A 3 25.42 -2.60 -22.82
N SER A 4 26.15 -2.87 -21.73
CA SER A 4 26.14 -4.16 -21.05
C SER A 4 25.83 -3.96 -19.55
N CYS A 5 25.11 -4.90 -18.94
CA CYS A 5 24.81 -4.88 -17.51
C CYS A 5 24.52 -6.28 -16.97
N GLU A 6 24.61 -6.43 -15.65
CA GLU A 6 24.17 -7.64 -14.98
C GLU A 6 22.67 -7.88 -15.16
N LYS A 7 22.28 -9.11 -15.48
CA LYS A 7 20.86 -9.49 -15.62
C LYS A 7 20.02 -9.11 -14.41
N LEU A 8 20.54 -9.32 -13.18
CA LEU A 8 19.80 -9.09 -11.96
C LEU A 8 19.39 -7.61 -11.81
N LEU A 9 20.29 -6.67 -12.13
CA LEU A 9 20.00 -5.24 -12.08
C LEU A 9 18.88 -4.87 -13.07
N LEU A 10 19.02 -5.32 -14.32
CA LEU A 10 18.02 -5.06 -15.36
C LEU A 10 16.67 -5.71 -15.02
N GLN A 11 16.68 -6.94 -14.51
CA GLN A 11 15.46 -7.65 -14.11
C GLN A 11 14.72 -6.92 -12.97
N ASN A 12 15.44 -6.45 -11.96
CA ASN A 12 14.86 -5.69 -10.86
C ASN A 12 14.27 -4.37 -11.37
N ALA A 13 14.99 -3.64 -12.21
CA ALA A 13 14.50 -2.39 -12.79
C ALA A 13 13.23 -2.62 -13.63
N VAL A 14 13.23 -3.61 -14.50
CA VAL A 14 12.07 -3.98 -15.34
C VAL A 14 10.88 -4.42 -14.47
N ASN A 15 11.09 -5.25 -13.46
CA ASN A 15 10.02 -5.69 -12.56
C ASN A 15 9.40 -4.53 -11.78
N THR A 16 10.23 -3.61 -11.28
CA THR A 16 9.79 -2.45 -10.49
C THR A 16 9.01 -1.48 -11.36
N THR A 17 9.54 -1.09 -12.50
CA THR A 17 8.91 -0.08 -13.38
C THR A 17 7.68 -0.60 -14.12
N SER A 18 7.61 -1.92 -14.39
CA SER A 18 6.43 -2.56 -15.00
C SER A 18 5.16 -2.42 -14.15
N ARG A 19 5.27 -2.14 -12.85
CA ARG A 19 4.14 -1.90 -11.95
C ARG A 19 3.34 -0.63 -12.31
N ALA A 20 3.98 0.32 -12.98
CA ALA A 20 3.34 1.55 -13.45
C ALA A 20 2.98 1.52 -14.94
N VAL A 21 3.11 0.39 -15.62
CA VAL A 21 2.74 0.26 -17.03
C VAL A 21 1.23 0.11 -17.20
N ALA A 22 0.66 0.77 -18.21
CA ALA A 22 -0.76 0.62 -18.51
C ALA A 22 -1.07 -0.78 -19.09
N ALA A 23 -2.10 -1.44 -18.56
CA ALA A 23 -2.51 -2.76 -19.07
C ALA A 23 -3.06 -2.69 -20.51
N LYS A 24 -3.74 -1.60 -20.85
CA LYS A 24 -4.20 -1.20 -22.19
C LYS A 24 -4.24 0.32 -22.27
N SER A 25 -3.76 0.86 -23.35
CA SER A 25 -3.76 2.31 -23.59
C SER A 25 -4.06 2.67 -25.05
N SER A 26 -4.64 3.84 -25.28
CA SER A 26 -4.72 4.44 -26.61
C SER A 26 -3.36 4.94 -27.10
N ILE A 27 -2.39 5.09 -26.22
CA ILE A 27 -0.99 5.41 -26.50
C ILE A 27 -0.17 4.13 -26.33
N PRO A 28 0.24 3.44 -27.42
CA PRO A 28 0.93 2.15 -27.32
C PRO A 28 2.23 2.19 -26.50
N ALA A 29 2.94 3.31 -26.49
CA ALA A 29 4.14 3.49 -25.70
C ALA A 29 3.92 3.31 -24.20
N LEU A 30 2.74 3.60 -23.66
CA LEU A 30 2.40 3.39 -22.24
C LEU A 30 2.20 1.93 -21.85
N GLU A 31 2.11 1.01 -22.82
CA GLU A 31 2.16 -0.45 -22.59
C GLU A 31 3.62 -0.97 -22.55
N GLY A 32 4.58 -0.05 -22.71
CA GLY A 32 6.01 -0.29 -22.71
C GLY A 32 6.75 0.35 -21.55
N LEU A 33 8.05 0.07 -21.52
CA LEU A 33 9.03 0.71 -20.66
C LEU A 33 9.92 1.61 -21.51
N LEU A 34 10.07 2.86 -21.11
CA LEU A 34 11.06 3.77 -21.67
C LEU A 34 12.44 3.42 -21.08
N LEU A 35 13.39 3.12 -21.93
CA LEU A 35 14.79 2.92 -21.61
C LEU A 35 15.58 4.13 -22.12
N GLN A 36 16.37 4.75 -21.24
CA GLN A 36 17.23 5.88 -21.55
C GLN A 36 18.64 5.58 -21.02
N CYS A 37 19.61 5.48 -21.91
CA CYS A 37 21.02 5.21 -21.58
C CYS A 37 21.85 6.45 -21.87
N GLY A 38 22.60 6.91 -20.88
CA GLY A 38 23.51 8.03 -20.98
C GLY A 38 24.36 8.20 -19.72
N ASP A 39 25.56 8.73 -19.89
CA ASP A 39 26.52 8.98 -18.80
C ASP A 39 26.83 7.74 -17.94
N GLY A 40 26.83 6.53 -18.55
CA GLY A 40 27.09 5.27 -17.85
C GLY A 40 25.93 4.78 -16.97
N VAL A 41 24.73 5.35 -17.13
CA VAL A 41 23.53 5.01 -16.36
C VAL A 41 22.41 4.62 -17.31
N LEU A 42 21.69 3.53 -16.98
CA LEU A 42 20.42 3.19 -17.60
C LEU A 42 19.28 3.64 -16.68
N THR A 43 18.40 4.46 -17.20
CA THR A 43 17.12 4.84 -16.61
C THR A 43 16.01 4.02 -17.27
N VAL A 44 15.23 3.31 -16.47
CA VAL A 44 14.03 2.58 -16.92
C VAL A 44 12.81 3.24 -16.31
N SER A 45 11.79 3.53 -17.14
CA SER A 45 10.57 4.21 -16.69
C SER A 45 9.32 3.50 -17.21
N GLY A 46 8.34 3.34 -16.31
CA GLY A 46 6.97 2.94 -16.63
C GLY A 46 5.99 4.04 -16.24
N TYR A 47 4.93 4.26 -17.03
CA TYR A 47 3.95 5.30 -16.77
C TYR A 47 2.57 4.93 -17.30
N ASN A 48 1.51 5.20 -16.51
CA ASN A 48 0.11 4.95 -16.90
C ASN A 48 -0.76 6.20 -16.82
N MET A 49 -0.17 7.40 -16.88
CA MET A 49 -0.80 8.72 -16.75
C MET A 49 -1.30 9.06 -15.33
N GLN A 50 -1.32 8.13 -14.39
CA GLN A 50 -1.68 8.38 -12.98
C GLN A 50 -0.49 8.17 -12.05
N THR A 51 0.30 7.13 -12.33
CA THR A 51 1.49 6.75 -11.58
C THR A 51 2.63 6.50 -12.55
N GLY A 52 3.78 7.08 -12.28
CA GLY A 52 5.04 6.81 -12.95
C GLY A 52 6.04 6.19 -11.98
N ILE A 53 6.79 5.22 -12.43
CA ILE A 53 7.91 4.65 -11.66
C ILE A 53 9.14 4.72 -12.56
N ARG A 54 10.22 5.24 -12.00
CA ARG A 54 11.51 5.37 -12.66
C ARG A 54 12.58 4.81 -11.74
N THR A 55 13.49 4.02 -12.27
CA THR A 55 14.67 3.53 -11.54
C THR A 55 15.91 3.65 -12.38
N ARG A 56 17.06 3.85 -11.73
CA ARG A 56 18.36 4.07 -12.36
C ARG A 56 19.37 3.08 -11.83
N PHE A 57 20.28 2.64 -12.68
CA PHE A 57 21.40 1.82 -12.26
C PHE A 57 22.58 1.96 -13.24
N PRO A 58 23.83 1.75 -12.77
CA PRO A 58 25.02 1.87 -13.61
C PRO A 58 25.09 0.75 -14.66
N VAL A 59 25.55 1.10 -15.86
CA VAL A 59 25.80 0.17 -16.98
C VAL A 59 27.14 0.45 -17.63
N GLU A 60 27.70 -0.55 -18.32
CA GLU A 60 28.85 -0.36 -19.22
C GLU A 60 28.33 0.20 -20.56
N GLU A 61 28.24 1.51 -20.64
CA GLU A 61 27.76 2.21 -21.82
C GLU A 61 28.82 2.25 -22.93
N GLN A 62 28.41 1.95 -24.17
CA GLN A 62 29.21 2.12 -25.38
C GLN A 62 28.61 3.19 -26.30
N GLU A 63 27.27 3.32 -26.28
CA GLU A 63 26.51 4.29 -27.07
C GLU A 63 25.20 4.63 -26.36
N GLY A 64 25.00 5.90 -26.05
CA GLY A 64 23.75 6.39 -25.44
C GLY A 64 22.57 6.32 -26.40
N GLY A 65 21.38 6.60 -25.88
CA GLY A 65 20.14 6.65 -26.64
C GLY A 65 18.91 6.31 -25.83
N GLU A 66 17.76 6.31 -26.50
CA GLU A 66 16.49 6.04 -25.86
C GLU A 66 15.52 5.30 -26.78
N LEU A 67 14.68 4.46 -26.22
CA LEU A 67 13.62 3.73 -26.93
C LEU A 67 12.61 3.15 -25.93
N VAL A 68 11.48 2.65 -26.48
CA VAL A 68 10.44 1.99 -25.68
C VAL A 68 10.32 0.53 -26.08
N LEU A 69 10.33 -0.38 -25.08
CA LEU A 69 10.09 -1.79 -25.26
C LEU A 69 8.78 -2.24 -24.60
N SER A 70 8.06 -3.15 -25.25
CA SER A 70 6.90 -3.80 -24.63
C SER A 70 7.26 -4.37 -23.26
N ALA A 71 6.65 -3.85 -22.19
CA ALA A 71 6.98 -4.24 -20.81
C ALA A 71 6.80 -5.76 -20.59
N ARG A 72 5.73 -6.31 -21.16
CA ARG A 72 5.44 -7.74 -21.06
C ARG A 72 6.49 -8.59 -21.76
N LEU A 73 6.77 -8.29 -23.05
CA LEU A 73 7.71 -9.10 -23.83
C LEU A 73 9.13 -9.00 -23.28
N PHE A 74 9.58 -7.75 -22.99
CA PHE A 74 10.90 -7.50 -22.45
C PHE A 74 11.09 -8.16 -21.08
N GLY A 75 10.11 -7.99 -20.17
CA GLY A 75 10.15 -8.65 -18.85
C GLY A 75 10.15 -10.19 -18.93
N ASP A 76 9.41 -10.76 -19.88
CA ASP A 76 9.39 -12.21 -20.11
C ASP A 76 10.73 -12.73 -20.63
N ILE A 77 11.40 -11.99 -21.51
CA ILE A 77 12.73 -12.33 -22.03
C ILE A 77 13.77 -12.24 -20.91
N ILE A 78 13.90 -11.11 -20.24
CA ILE A 78 14.90 -10.90 -19.17
C ILE A 78 14.76 -11.94 -18.07
N ARG A 79 13.54 -12.30 -17.67
CA ARG A 79 13.30 -13.31 -16.63
C ARG A 79 13.83 -14.69 -17.01
N ARG A 80 13.83 -15.03 -18.32
CA ARG A 80 14.23 -16.35 -18.84
C ARG A 80 15.70 -16.41 -19.29
N MET A 81 16.36 -15.27 -19.40
CA MET A 81 17.80 -15.23 -19.70
C MET A 81 18.64 -15.88 -18.60
N PRO A 82 19.80 -16.44 -18.94
CA PRO A 82 20.78 -16.92 -17.95
C PRO A 82 21.19 -15.82 -16.95
N ASP A 83 21.70 -16.20 -15.79
CA ASP A 83 22.24 -15.27 -14.79
C ASP A 83 23.67 -14.88 -15.16
N ASP A 84 23.81 -13.96 -16.12
CA ASP A 84 25.08 -13.50 -16.68
C ASP A 84 24.94 -12.05 -17.17
N MET A 85 25.98 -11.52 -17.79
CA MET A 85 25.99 -10.20 -18.43
C MET A 85 25.07 -10.18 -19.66
N ILE A 86 24.17 -9.23 -19.68
CA ILE A 86 23.32 -8.94 -20.83
C ILE A 86 24.03 -7.89 -21.68
N THR A 87 24.15 -8.15 -22.96
CA THR A 87 24.52 -7.14 -23.96
C THR A 87 23.25 -6.68 -24.68
N PHE A 88 23.07 -5.38 -24.72
CA PHE A 88 21.97 -4.71 -25.36
C PHE A 88 22.49 -3.81 -26.50
N SER A 89 21.90 -3.90 -27.67
CA SER A 89 22.14 -2.93 -28.74
C SER A 89 20.89 -2.66 -29.56
N SER A 90 20.72 -1.47 -30.11
CA SER A 90 19.64 -1.13 -31.03
C SER A 90 20.17 -0.50 -32.28
N ASP A 91 19.52 -0.78 -33.42
CA ASP A 91 19.81 -0.17 -34.73
C ASP A 91 18.89 1.03 -35.05
N ASP A 92 19.15 1.68 -36.19
CA ASP A 92 18.37 2.82 -36.66
C ASP A 92 16.92 2.47 -37.07
N LYS A 93 16.60 1.16 -37.18
CA LYS A 93 15.25 0.66 -37.47
C LYS A 93 14.48 0.28 -36.21
N LEU A 94 15.03 0.62 -35.04
CA LEU A 94 14.46 0.25 -33.74
C LEU A 94 14.38 -1.27 -33.54
N VAL A 95 15.26 -2.06 -34.15
CA VAL A 95 15.45 -3.47 -33.81
C VAL A 95 16.44 -3.53 -32.64
N VAL A 96 16.02 -4.14 -31.56
CA VAL A 96 16.84 -4.34 -30.37
C VAL A 96 17.37 -5.79 -30.36
N HIS A 97 18.67 -5.90 -30.26
CA HIS A 97 19.40 -7.16 -30.13
C HIS A 97 19.80 -7.35 -28.67
N LEU A 98 19.36 -8.42 -28.08
CA LEU A 98 19.65 -8.80 -26.69
C LEU A 98 20.39 -10.11 -26.69
N SER A 99 21.58 -10.18 -26.07
CA SER A 99 22.31 -11.43 -25.91
C SER A 99 22.75 -11.66 -24.46
N CYS A 100 22.74 -12.93 -24.03
CA CYS A 100 23.22 -13.35 -22.72
C CYS A 100 23.61 -14.83 -22.78
N GLY A 101 24.92 -15.14 -22.67
CA GLY A 101 25.46 -16.49 -22.95
C GLY A 101 25.16 -16.90 -24.39
N ASP A 102 24.49 -18.04 -24.55
CA ASP A 102 24.07 -18.58 -25.87
C ASP A 102 22.65 -18.14 -26.29
N ALA A 103 22.00 -17.27 -25.51
CA ALA A 103 20.64 -16.81 -25.81
C ALA A 103 20.68 -15.46 -26.53
N ASP A 104 20.04 -15.41 -27.70
CA ASP A 104 19.93 -14.21 -28.54
C ASP A 104 18.45 -13.92 -28.87
N PHE A 105 18.08 -12.64 -28.82
CA PHE A 105 16.74 -12.17 -29.14
C PHE A 105 16.81 -10.90 -29.96
N ASP A 106 15.98 -10.85 -31.00
CA ASP A 106 15.73 -9.65 -31.79
C ASP A 106 14.29 -9.23 -31.59
N ILE A 107 14.07 -8.03 -31.06
CA ILE A 107 12.73 -7.50 -30.77
C ILE A 107 12.56 -6.08 -31.31
N LEU A 108 11.33 -5.73 -31.68
CA LEU A 108 11.01 -4.40 -32.16
C LEU A 108 10.74 -3.46 -30.99
N ALA A 109 11.34 -2.27 -31.04
CA ALA A 109 11.07 -1.18 -30.14
C ALA A 109 10.13 -0.15 -30.75
N LEU A 110 9.62 0.75 -29.94
CA LEU A 110 8.92 1.97 -30.33
C LEU A 110 9.83 3.18 -30.11
N SER A 111 9.52 4.29 -30.80
CA SER A 111 10.21 5.55 -30.58
C SER A 111 9.97 6.08 -29.17
N ALA A 112 11.02 6.56 -28.50
CA ALA A 112 10.92 7.24 -27.22
C ALA A 112 10.06 8.51 -27.29
N ALA A 113 10.02 9.18 -28.44
CA ALA A 113 9.21 10.39 -28.68
C ALA A 113 7.69 10.14 -28.49
N ASP A 114 7.25 8.89 -28.56
CA ASP A 114 5.84 8.52 -28.36
C ASP A 114 5.51 8.30 -26.85
N PHE A 115 6.52 8.29 -25.97
CA PHE A 115 6.34 8.08 -24.54
C PHE A 115 6.10 9.43 -23.85
N PRO A 116 4.96 9.61 -23.15
CA PRO A 116 4.69 10.86 -22.45
C PRO A 116 5.69 11.10 -21.31
N GLU A 117 6.14 12.34 -21.18
CA GLU A 117 7.03 12.74 -20.09
C GLU A 117 6.39 12.49 -18.73
N LEU A 118 7.17 11.99 -17.79
CA LEU A 118 6.77 11.90 -16.39
C LEU A 118 6.67 13.32 -15.81
N PRO A 119 5.66 13.58 -14.96
CA PRO A 119 5.53 14.90 -14.33
C PRO A 119 6.77 15.23 -13.48
N GLU A 120 7.21 16.47 -13.56
CA GLU A 120 8.18 17.03 -12.63
C GLU A 120 7.48 17.46 -11.34
N VAL A 121 8.13 17.23 -10.21
CA VAL A 121 7.61 17.62 -8.91
C VAL A 121 8.45 18.75 -8.34
N GLU A 122 7.94 19.99 -8.49
CA GLU A 122 8.53 21.14 -7.80
C GLU A 122 8.31 21.00 -6.31
N GLU A 123 9.41 20.89 -5.56
CA GLU A 123 9.39 20.72 -4.12
C GLU A 123 8.76 21.95 -3.42
N LYS A 124 7.72 21.70 -2.63
CA LYS A 124 7.16 22.68 -1.69
C LYS A 124 7.39 22.26 -0.26
N TYR A 125 7.26 20.98 -0.01
CA TYR A 125 7.40 20.36 1.30
C TYR A 125 8.03 19.00 1.11
N SER A 126 8.91 18.60 2.02
CA SER A 126 9.44 17.24 2.04
C SER A 126 9.55 16.67 3.45
N VAL A 127 9.55 15.36 3.52
CA VAL A 127 9.76 14.59 4.75
C VAL A 127 10.50 13.32 4.41
N SER A 128 11.47 12.97 5.27
CA SER A 128 12.24 11.73 5.12
C SER A 128 12.05 10.85 6.35
N LEU A 129 11.88 9.55 6.12
CA LEU A 129 11.74 8.54 7.17
C LEU A 129 12.31 7.21 6.66
N PRO A 130 12.66 6.26 7.56
CA PRO A 130 13.15 4.95 7.13
C PRO A 130 12.14 4.23 6.24
N GLU A 131 12.62 3.58 5.18
CA GLU A 131 11.76 2.82 4.23
C GLU A 131 10.90 1.78 4.94
N LYS A 132 11.48 1.02 5.89
CA LYS A 132 10.75 0.05 6.71
C LYS A 132 9.60 0.68 7.48
N THR A 133 9.76 1.92 7.97
CA THR A 133 8.73 2.65 8.70
C THR A 133 7.61 3.05 7.74
N LEU A 134 7.93 3.66 6.60
CA LEU A 134 6.95 4.01 5.58
C LEU A 134 6.14 2.78 5.12
N ARG A 135 6.83 1.69 4.80
CA ARG A 135 6.23 0.42 4.42
C ARG A 135 5.27 -0.10 5.49
N SER A 136 5.72 -0.13 6.75
CA SER A 136 4.91 -0.57 7.88
C SER A 136 3.67 0.30 8.08
N MET A 137 3.79 1.63 7.98
CA MET A 137 2.65 2.56 8.10
C MET A 137 1.60 2.30 7.02
N ILE A 138 2.02 2.14 5.77
CA ILE A 138 1.12 1.84 4.65
C ILE A 138 0.42 0.48 4.88
N GLN A 139 1.15 -0.58 5.22
CA GLN A 139 0.58 -1.91 5.47
C GLN A 139 -0.49 -1.88 6.56
N GLN A 140 -0.27 -1.09 7.61
CA GLN A 140 -1.15 -1.00 8.76
C GLN A 140 -2.37 -0.10 8.55
N THR A 141 -2.47 0.60 7.42
CA THR A 141 -3.59 1.50 7.12
C THR A 141 -4.33 1.16 5.83
N SER A 142 -3.65 0.64 4.80
CA SER A 142 -4.20 0.38 3.46
C SER A 142 -5.45 -0.49 3.46
N PHE A 143 -5.61 -1.40 4.43
CA PHE A 143 -6.78 -2.28 4.50
C PHE A 143 -8.09 -1.49 4.70
N ALA A 144 -8.03 -0.28 5.21
CA ALA A 144 -9.19 0.60 5.43
C ALA A 144 -9.44 1.60 4.29
N VAL A 145 -8.66 1.56 3.21
CA VAL A 145 -8.90 2.38 2.02
C VAL A 145 -10.21 1.97 1.34
N SER A 146 -11.01 2.96 0.93
CA SER A 146 -12.29 2.74 0.27
C SER A 146 -12.11 2.27 -1.18
N THR A 147 -13.01 1.41 -1.64
CA THR A 147 -13.15 1.06 -3.05
C THR A 147 -14.32 1.78 -3.73
N ASN A 148 -14.97 2.72 -3.03
CA ASN A 148 -16.15 3.43 -3.52
C ASN A 148 -15.75 4.67 -4.33
N GLU A 149 -15.90 4.62 -5.63
CA GLU A 149 -15.59 5.70 -6.58
C GLU A 149 -16.43 6.96 -6.40
N ALA A 150 -17.58 6.88 -5.69
CA ALA A 150 -18.39 8.05 -5.39
C ALA A 150 -17.72 9.04 -4.41
N ARG A 151 -16.67 8.60 -3.70
CA ARG A 151 -15.85 9.41 -2.82
C ARG A 151 -14.36 9.18 -3.11
N PRO A 152 -13.83 9.74 -4.21
CA PRO A 152 -12.46 9.45 -4.67
C PRO A 152 -11.38 9.75 -3.63
N VAL A 153 -11.57 10.78 -2.80
CA VAL A 153 -10.60 11.14 -1.74
C VAL A 153 -10.40 10.02 -0.70
N HIS A 154 -11.41 9.17 -0.47
CA HIS A 154 -11.30 8.02 0.43
C HIS A 154 -10.69 6.77 -0.24
N MET A 155 -10.43 6.83 -1.56
CA MET A 155 -9.67 5.77 -2.26
C MET A 155 -8.15 5.92 -2.08
N GLY A 156 -7.74 6.76 -1.16
CA GLY A 156 -6.36 6.98 -0.75
C GLY A 156 -6.23 7.12 0.75
N GLU A 157 -5.02 7.39 1.17
CA GLU A 157 -4.64 7.59 2.56
C GLU A 157 -4.24 9.05 2.78
N LEU A 158 -4.75 9.64 3.85
CA LEU A 158 -4.36 10.97 4.31
C LEU A 158 -3.02 10.88 5.04
N PHE A 159 -2.06 11.67 4.60
CA PHE A 159 -0.79 11.92 5.27
C PHE A 159 -0.87 13.29 5.92
N GLU A 160 -0.77 13.36 7.24
CA GLU A 160 -0.66 14.62 8.01
C GLU A 160 0.75 14.69 8.62
N ILE A 161 1.52 15.68 8.20
CA ILE A 161 2.87 15.95 8.71
C ILE A 161 2.81 17.22 9.55
N GLY A 162 3.32 17.14 10.78
CA GLY A 162 3.31 18.28 11.70
C GLY A 162 4.19 18.05 12.91
N ASN A 163 4.10 18.95 13.91
CA ASN A 163 4.95 18.93 15.11
C ASN A 163 4.92 17.59 15.88
N ASN A 164 3.88 16.80 15.72
CA ASN A 164 3.72 15.50 16.37
C ASN A 164 4.21 14.31 15.50
N GLY A 165 4.89 14.60 14.40
CA GLY A 165 5.35 13.58 13.47
C GLY A 165 4.45 13.38 12.25
N LEU A 166 4.45 12.17 11.69
CA LEU A 166 3.63 11.73 10.58
C LEU A 166 2.43 10.93 11.10
N THR A 167 1.24 11.29 10.65
CA THR A 167 0.03 10.48 10.84
C THR A 167 -0.49 10.06 9.48
N VAL A 168 -0.74 8.76 9.31
CA VAL A 168 -1.38 8.18 8.10
C VAL A 168 -2.76 7.68 8.50
N VAL A 169 -3.78 8.02 7.70
CA VAL A 169 -5.17 7.65 7.99
C VAL A 169 -5.87 7.14 6.73
N ALA A 170 -6.56 6.02 6.86
CA ALA A 170 -7.44 5.47 5.84
C ALA A 170 -8.85 5.25 6.38
N VAL A 171 -9.89 5.46 5.54
CA VAL A 171 -11.30 5.28 5.90
C VAL A 171 -12.11 4.77 4.72
N ASP A 172 -13.11 3.89 4.98
CA ASP A 172 -14.06 3.44 3.97
C ASP A 172 -15.54 3.71 4.31
N GLY A 173 -15.78 4.41 5.43
CA GLY A 173 -17.11 4.73 5.96
C GLY A 173 -17.67 3.68 6.93
N PHE A 174 -16.99 2.53 7.10
CA PHE A 174 -17.34 1.47 8.06
C PHE A 174 -16.22 1.16 9.02
N ARG A 175 -15.01 1.56 8.68
CA ARG A 175 -13.80 1.40 9.49
C ARG A 175 -12.83 2.54 9.22
N LEU A 176 -11.92 2.72 10.17
CA LEU A 176 -10.83 3.68 10.11
C LEU A 176 -9.56 2.99 10.61
N ALA A 177 -8.45 3.22 9.92
CA ALA A 177 -7.13 2.87 10.39
C ALA A 177 -6.27 4.13 10.47
N LEU A 178 -5.56 4.28 11.57
CA LEU A 178 -4.65 5.38 11.84
C LEU A 178 -3.35 4.82 12.37
N ARG A 179 -2.22 5.32 11.84
CA ARG A 179 -0.86 5.03 12.30
C ARG A 179 -0.10 6.33 12.51
N ARG A 180 0.67 6.42 13.59
CA ARG A 180 1.50 7.58 13.93
C ARG A 180 2.94 7.18 14.12
N GLU A 181 3.85 8.00 13.59
CA GLU A 181 5.28 7.89 13.82
C GLU A 181 5.87 9.26 14.15
N PRO A 182 6.73 9.36 15.15
CA PRO A 182 7.50 10.57 15.40
C PRO A 182 8.46 10.79 14.24
N LEU A 183 8.69 12.05 13.89
CA LEU A 183 9.66 12.45 12.88
C LEU A 183 10.77 13.27 13.53
N GLU A 184 12.01 12.96 13.16
CA GLU A 184 13.17 13.70 13.65
C GLU A 184 13.27 15.08 13.01
N ARG A 185 12.88 15.20 11.73
CA ARG A 185 13.01 16.41 10.94
C ARG A 185 11.86 16.58 9.96
N ILE A 186 11.32 17.80 9.89
CA ILE A 186 10.30 18.22 8.93
C ILE A 186 10.81 19.47 8.22
N GLU A 187 10.81 19.44 6.88
CA GLU A 187 11.17 20.60 6.06
C GLU A 187 9.91 21.24 5.47
N GLY A 188 9.83 22.58 5.51
CA GLY A 188 8.71 23.34 4.95
C GLY A 188 7.53 23.57 5.91
N GLY A 189 7.55 23.04 7.16
CA GLY A 189 6.48 23.20 8.15
C GLY A 189 5.40 22.13 8.06
N ALA A 190 4.24 22.34 8.69
CA ALA A 190 3.13 21.37 8.69
C ALA A 190 2.41 21.37 7.34
N PHE A 191 2.12 20.19 6.81
CA PHE A 191 1.38 20.01 5.56
C PHE A 191 0.61 18.69 5.56
N SER A 192 -0.33 18.55 4.61
CA SER A 192 -1.08 17.32 4.44
C SER A 192 -1.45 17.09 2.98
N PHE A 193 -1.64 15.84 2.62
CA PHE A 193 -2.09 15.41 1.28
C PHE A 193 -2.76 14.05 1.36
N VAL A 194 -3.50 13.70 0.31
CA VAL A 194 -4.05 12.35 0.15
C VAL A 194 -3.34 11.66 -1.01
N ALA A 195 -2.64 10.57 -0.70
CA ALA A 195 -1.99 9.72 -1.71
C ALA A 195 -2.95 8.60 -2.15
N PRO A 196 -3.05 8.30 -3.47
CA PRO A 196 -3.89 7.20 -3.95
C PRO A 196 -3.44 5.85 -3.38
N GLY A 197 -4.39 5.05 -2.88
CA GLY A 197 -4.08 3.72 -2.34
C GLY A 197 -3.42 2.79 -3.35
N ALA A 198 -3.78 2.91 -4.64
CA ALA A 198 -3.11 2.14 -5.70
C ALA A 198 -1.61 2.49 -5.82
N ALA A 199 -1.25 3.77 -5.70
CA ALA A 199 0.16 4.19 -5.71
C ALA A 199 0.88 3.74 -4.44
N LEU A 200 0.24 3.87 -3.27
CA LEU A 200 0.81 3.42 -1.99
C LEU A 200 1.06 1.92 -1.94
N ASN A 201 0.18 1.11 -2.54
CA ASN A 201 0.42 -0.33 -2.70
C ASN A 201 1.69 -0.64 -3.51
N GLU A 202 2.08 0.22 -4.46
CA GLU A 202 3.33 0.06 -5.18
C GLU A 202 4.52 0.61 -4.37
N VAL A 203 4.36 1.72 -3.64
CA VAL A 203 5.37 2.21 -2.68
C VAL A 203 5.71 1.13 -1.65
N GLU A 204 4.70 0.49 -1.06
CA GLU A 204 4.89 -0.61 -0.09
C GLU A 204 5.73 -1.77 -0.64
N LYS A 205 5.54 -2.11 -1.92
CA LYS A 205 6.29 -3.21 -2.57
C LYS A 205 7.70 -2.81 -3.00
N ILE A 206 7.95 -1.51 -3.21
CA ILE A 206 9.26 -0.97 -3.58
C ILE A 206 10.11 -0.75 -2.34
N CYS A 207 9.53 -0.24 -1.25
CA CYS A 207 10.23 -0.07 0.03
C CYS A 207 10.81 -1.39 0.52
N GLU A 208 12.08 -1.38 0.89
CA GLU A 208 12.77 -2.51 1.50
C GLU A 208 12.64 -2.48 3.04
N ASP A 209 12.91 -3.61 3.67
CA ASP A 209 12.92 -3.72 5.14
C ASP A 209 14.29 -3.35 5.70
N ILE A 210 14.73 -2.13 5.40
CA ILE A 210 16.03 -1.58 5.78
C ILE A 210 15.87 -0.18 6.40
N ASP A 211 16.96 0.29 7.02
CA ASP A 211 17.04 1.62 7.63
C ASP A 211 17.39 2.74 6.63
N ALA A 212 17.49 2.45 5.32
CA ALA A 212 17.61 3.48 4.31
C ALA A 212 16.38 4.41 4.34
N PHE A 213 16.59 5.67 3.98
CA PHE A 213 15.52 6.67 4.05
C PHE A 213 14.76 6.75 2.73
N ALA A 214 13.44 6.73 2.84
CA ALA A 214 12.54 7.22 1.79
C ALA A 214 12.28 8.70 2.01
N THR A 215 12.24 9.46 0.92
CA THR A 215 11.82 10.87 0.93
C THR A 215 10.50 11.02 0.22
N ILE A 216 9.57 11.73 0.86
CA ILE A 216 8.26 12.07 0.30
C ILE A 216 8.26 13.56 0.01
N THR A 217 8.18 13.93 -1.26
CA THR A 217 8.15 15.32 -1.72
C THR A 217 6.75 15.66 -2.23
N LEU A 218 6.15 16.72 -1.67
CA LEU A 218 4.85 17.22 -2.10
C LEU A 218 5.02 18.42 -3.02
N GLY A 219 4.59 18.28 -4.24
CA GLY A 219 4.39 19.37 -5.19
C GLY A 219 2.95 19.89 -5.22
N GLN A 220 2.64 20.71 -6.23
CA GLN A 220 1.32 21.30 -6.36
C GLN A 220 0.22 20.27 -6.64
N ARG A 221 0.47 19.31 -7.53
CA ARG A 221 -0.50 18.30 -7.99
C ARG A 221 0.00 16.87 -7.81
N HIS A 222 1.30 16.68 -7.65
CA HIS A 222 1.94 15.37 -7.60
C HIS A 222 2.68 15.17 -6.29
N ILE A 223 2.85 13.91 -5.95
CA ILE A 223 3.64 13.42 -4.84
C ILE A 223 4.75 12.58 -5.45
N LEU A 224 5.98 12.80 -4.99
CA LEU A 224 7.14 12.01 -5.33
C LEU A 224 7.57 11.21 -4.10
N PHE A 225 7.75 9.91 -4.26
CA PHE A 225 8.36 9.01 -3.30
C PHE A 225 9.72 8.59 -3.86
N GLU A 226 10.80 8.89 -3.15
CA GLU A 226 12.16 8.53 -3.51
C GLU A 226 12.66 7.45 -2.55
N MET A 227 13.07 6.31 -3.09
CA MET A 227 13.53 5.13 -2.38
C MET A 227 14.82 4.63 -3.06
N GLY A 228 15.98 5.05 -2.55
CA GLY A 228 17.26 4.83 -3.21
C GLY A 228 17.28 5.40 -4.63
N GLU A 229 17.57 4.55 -5.61
CA GLU A 229 17.59 4.91 -7.04
C GLU A 229 16.23 4.82 -7.73
N THR A 230 15.17 4.53 -6.96
CA THR A 230 13.80 4.39 -7.49
C THR A 230 12.93 5.55 -7.06
N GLU A 231 12.23 6.12 -8.01
CA GLU A 231 11.26 7.19 -7.84
C GLU A 231 9.87 6.72 -8.23
N LEU A 232 8.87 6.98 -7.39
CA LEU A 232 7.46 6.81 -7.74
C LEU A 232 6.76 8.16 -7.68
N ILE A 233 6.17 8.56 -8.79
CA ILE A 233 5.44 9.82 -8.93
C ILE A 233 3.97 9.49 -9.12
N CYS A 234 3.09 10.10 -8.30
CA CYS A 234 1.65 9.95 -8.48
C CYS A 234 0.91 11.27 -8.30
N ARG A 235 -0.27 11.37 -8.90
CA ARG A 235 -1.16 12.52 -8.71
C ARG A 235 -1.85 12.39 -7.35
N ARG A 236 -1.78 13.44 -6.51
CA ARG A 236 -2.51 13.47 -5.25
C ARG A 236 -4.03 13.46 -5.50
N LEU A 237 -4.79 12.89 -4.59
CA LEU A 237 -6.24 12.98 -4.60
C LEU A 237 -6.68 14.34 -4.05
N GLU A 238 -7.62 14.97 -4.75
CA GLU A 238 -8.18 16.26 -4.37
C GLU A 238 -9.54 16.06 -3.67
N GLY A 239 -9.86 16.94 -2.73
CA GLY A 239 -11.11 16.92 -1.99
C GLY A 239 -10.89 17.01 -0.47
N GLU A 240 -11.97 17.17 0.25
CA GLU A 240 -11.96 17.23 1.72
C GLU A 240 -12.00 15.79 2.27
N PHE A 241 -10.98 15.41 3.02
CA PHE A 241 -10.94 14.15 3.75
C PHE A 241 -11.83 14.22 4.98
N LEU A 242 -12.35 13.07 5.45
CA LEU A 242 -13.16 13.00 6.65
C LEU A 242 -12.45 13.64 7.85
N ASP A 243 -13.17 14.47 8.61
CA ASP A 243 -12.71 14.90 9.94
C ASP A 243 -12.74 13.71 10.91
N TYR A 244 -11.72 12.87 10.76
CA TYR A 244 -11.60 11.62 11.51
C TYR A 244 -11.41 11.85 13.01
N LYS A 245 -10.85 12.98 13.42
CA LYS A 245 -10.62 13.34 14.84
C LYS A 245 -11.94 13.49 15.58
N ASN A 246 -12.96 13.99 14.92
CA ASN A 246 -14.31 14.08 15.47
C ASN A 246 -15.14 12.79 15.30
N ALA A 247 -14.74 11.90 14.39
CA ALA A 247 -15.41 10.62 14.19
C ALA A 247 -15.02 9.57 15.24
N ILE A 248 -13.85 9.70 15.85
CA ILE A 248 -13.35 8.77 16.87
C ILE A 248 -14.04 9.07 18.22
N PRO A 249 -14.72 8.08 18.85
CA PRO A 249 -15.34 8.25 20.15
C PRO A 249 -14.33 8.61 21.25
N ARG A 250 -14.64 9.61 22.04
CA ARG A 250 -13.73 10.10 23.12
C ARG A 250 -13.89 9.32 24.44
N ARG A 251 -14.97 8.56 24.59
CA ARG A 251 -15.26 7.83 25.86
C ARG A 251 -15.77 6.43 25.52
N ASN A 252 -15.01 5.44 25.98
CA ASN A 252 -15.34 4.04 25.84
C ASN A 252 -15.14 3.41 27.25
N PRO A 253 -16.22 3.24 28.05
CA PRO A 253 -16.11 2.87 29.45
C PRO A 253 -15.71 1.40 29.67
N ILE A 254 -15.89 0.53 28.67
CA ILE A 254 -15.53 -0.87 28.74
C ILE A 254 -14.19 -1.05 28.01
N SER A 255 -13.25 -1.70 28.67
CA SER A 255 -11.93 -1.98 28.11
C SER A 255 -11.53 -3.41 28.43
N VAL A 256 -11.16 -4.17 27.40
CA VAL A 256 -10.67 -5.53 27.50
C VAL A 256 -9.42 -5.70 26.67
N THR A 257 -8.49 -6.55 27.13
CA THR A 257 -7.29 -6.90 26.38
C THR A 257 -7.47 -8.27 25.73
N VAL A 258 -7.04 -8.39 24.49
CA VAL A 258 -7.12 -9.63 23.71
C VAL A 258 -5.74 -9.98 23.16
N ASP A 259 -5.40 -11.26 23.13
CA ASP A 259 -4.35 -11.79 22.28
C ASP A 259 -4.80 -11.70 20.83
N THR A 260 -4.05 -10.96 20.02
CA THR A 260 -4.38 -10.63 18.62
C THR A 260 -4.55 -11.87 17.77
N LYS A 261 -3.63 -12.83 17.92
CA LYS A 261 -3.62 -14.07 17.15
C LYS A 261 -4.76 -14.98 17.55
N ALA A 262 -4.96 -15.18 18.86
CA ALA A 262 -6.04 -16.03 19.36
C ALA A 262 -7.41 -15.51 18.95
N MET A 263 -7.62 -14.20 19.03
CA MET A 263 -8.87 -13.57 18.60
C MET A 263 -9.09 -13.71 17.09
N LEU A 264 -8.04 -13.49 16.28
CA LEU A 264 -8.09 -13.65 14.83
C LEU A 264 -8.42 -15.11 14.45
N GLU A 265 -7.78 -16.09 15.05
CA GLU A 265 -8.04 -17.52 14.80
C GLU A 265 -9.46 -17.93 15.20
N SER A 266 -9.99 -17.40 16.31
CA SER A 266 -11.37 -17.66 16.73
C SER A 266 -12.38 -17.04 15.77
N LEU A 267 -12.14 -15.83 15.31
CA LEU A 267 -12.97 -15.19 14.27
C LEU A 267 -12.91 -15.94 12.94
N ASP A 268 -11.74 -16.42 12.53
CA ASP A 268 -11.57 -17.20 11.30
C ASP A 268 -12.41 -18.47 11.34
N ARG A 269 -12.35 -19.24 12.44
CA ARG A 269 -13.17 -20.45 12.61
C ARG A 269 -14.67 -20.17 12.53
N VAL A 270 -15.16 -19.14 13.21
CA VAL A 270 -16.58 -18.76 13.17
C VAL A 270 -17.00 -18.23 11.78
N SER A 271 -16.08 -17.62 11.06
CA SER A 271 -16.32 -17.03 9.74
C SER A 271 -16.53 -18.07 8.63
N VAL A 272 -16.14 -19.33 8.82
CA VAL A 272 -16.28 -20.39 7.81
C VAL A 272 -17.73 -20.56 7.30
N VAL A 273 -18.73 -20.33 8.17
CA VAL A 273 -20.14 -20.43 7.80
C VAL A 273 -20.68 -19.15 7.14
N ILE A 274 -19.92 -18.06 7.15
CA ILE A 274 -20.29 -16.76 6.56
C ILE A 274 -19.88 -16.74 5.11
N SER A 275 -20.82 -16.63 4.18
CA SER A 275 -20.49 -16.41 2.78
C SER A 275 -20.38 -14.92 2.45
N GLU A 276 -19.53 -14.56 1.48
CA GLU A 276 -19.38 -13.18 1.01
C GLU A 276 -20.70 -12.57 0.50
N LYS A 277 -21.61 -13.41 -0.03
CA LYS A 277 -22.93 -12.98 -0.52
C LYS A 277 -23.89 -12.63 0.61
N LEU A 278 -23.84 -13.36 1.74
CA LEU A 278 -24.81 -13.20 2.82
C LEU A 278 -24.45 -12.08 3.79
N LYS A 279 -23.16 -11.69 3.86
CA LYS A 279 -22.64 -10.61 4.72
C LYS A 279 -23.19 -10.66 6.16
N SER A 280 -23.44 -11.89 6.68
CA SER A 280 -23.94 -12.06 8.03
C SER A 280 -22.92 -11.58 9.04
N PRO A 281 -23.32 -10.82 10.09
CA PRO A 281 -22.36 -10.36 11.09
C PRO A 281 -21.90 -11.51 11.97
N VAL A 282 -20.67 -11.41 12.48
CA VAL A 282 -20.23 -12.13 13.66
C VAL A 282 -20.82 -11.41 14.88
N ARG A 283 -21.44 -12.16 15.76
CA ARG A 283 -21.95 -11.70 17.06
C ARG A 283 -20.85 -11.95 18.10
N CYS A 284 -20.45 -10.92 18.81
CA CYS A 284 -19.49 -10.95 19.90
C CYS A 284 -20.19 -10.58 21.20
N ILE A 285 -20.12 -11.45 22.23
CA ILE A 285 -20.61 -11.17 23.57
C ILE A 285 -19.40 -11.13 24.48
N PHE A 286 -19.05 -9.96 24.97
CA PHE A 286 -17.91 -9.72 25.84
C PHE A 286 -18.35 -9.93 27.29
N GLU A 287 -17.97 -11.07 27.86
CA GLU A 287 -18.23 -11.43 29.26
C GLU A 287 -17.02 -11.10 30.14
N GLN A 288 -17.01 -11.53 31.36
CA GLN A 288 -15.84 -11.56 32.22
C GLN A 288 -14.88 -12.64 31.68
N ASP A 289 -13.60 -12.30 31.48
CA ASP A 289 -12.49 -13.16 31.04
C ASP A 289 -12.61 -13.85 29.68
N ARG A 290 -13.70 -13.61 28.91
CA ARG A 290 -13.90 -14.24 27.61
C ARG A 290 -14.84 -13.46 26.70
N VAL A 291 -14.68 -13.66 25.41
CA VAL A 291 -15.66 -13.26 24.40
C VAL A 291 -16.26 -14.50 23.72
N LEU A 292 -17.58 -14.55 23.67
CA LEU A 292 -18.32 -15.57 22.92
C LEU A 292 -18.55 -15.06 21.50
N LEU A 293 -18.03 -15.80 20.54
CA LEU A 293 -18.14 -15.51 19.11
C LEU A 293 -19.19 -16.45 18.50
N SER A 294 -20.10 -15.92 17.69
CA SER A 294 -21.06 -16.75 16.97
C SER A 294 -21.45 -16.13 15.62
N ALA A 295 -21.74 -17.01 14.69
CA ALA A 295 -22.35 -16.65 13.41
C ALA A 295 -23.48 -17.62 13.09
N LYS A 296 -24.60 -17.09 12.58
CA LYS A 296 -25.74 -17.87 12.14
C LYS A 296 -26.11 -17.50 10.71
N THR A 297 -26.10 -18.47 9.82
CA THR A 297 -26.35 -18.29 8.40
C THR A 297 -27.24 -19.42 7.86
N ALA A 298 -27.65 -19.30 6.60
CA ALA A 298 -28.36 -20.41 5.92
C ALA A 298 -27.47 -21.64 5.71
N ASN A 299 -26.13 -21.49 5.81
CA ASN A 299 -25.16 -22.57 5.63
C ASN A 299 -24.89 -23.33 6.94
N GLY A 300 -25.30 -22.78 8.08
CA GLY A 300 -25.08 -23.38 9.39
C GLY A 300 -24.79 -22.34 10.47
N ASP A 301 -24.58 -22.85 11.67
CA ASP A 301 -24.24 -22.08 12.87
C ASP A 301 -22.83 -22.44 13.31
N ALA A 302 -22.06 -21.43 13.70
CA ALA A 302 -20.72 -21.60 14.29
C ALA A 302 -20.63 -20.83 15.61
N LYS A 303 -19.89 -21.38 16.57
CA LYS A 303 -19.61 -20.76 17.86
C LYS A 303 -18.16 -21.04 18.25
N ASP A 304 -17.53 -20.05 18.86
CA ASP A 304 -16.20 -20.20 19.45
C ASP A 304 -16.06 -19.29 20.67
N VAL A 305 -15.00 -19.48 21.43
CA VAL A 305 -14.71 -18.72 22.64
C VAL A 305 -13.24 -18.30 22.62
N CYS A 306 -13.00 -17.00 22.76
CA CYS A 306 -11.66 -16.47 22.94
C CYS A 306 -11.51 -15.91 24.37
N ARG A 307 -10.36 -16.15 25.01
CA ARG A 307 -10.05 -15.55 26.31
C ARG A 307 -9.69 -14.08 26.13
N ILE A 308 -10.07 -13.27 27.09
CA ILE A 308 -9.74 -11.85 27.18
C ILE A 308 -9.30 -11.54 28.61
N ASP A 309 -8.56 -10.45 28.80
CA ASP A 309 -8.31 -9.89 30.11
C ASP A 309 -9.21 -8.65 30.32
N GLY A 310 -10.03 -8.68 31.35
CA GLY A 310 -10.98 -7.63 31.67
C GLY A 310 -12.44 -8.12 31.72
N ASP A 311 -13.34 -7.20 32.05
CA ASP A 311 -14.78 -7.45 32.14
C ASP A 311 -15.54 -6.69 31.03
N GLY A 312 -16.04 -7.43 30.06
CA GLY A 312 -16.85 -6.89 28.97
C GLY A 312 -18.31 -6.59 29.35
N GLN A 313 -18.70 -6.83 30.61
CA GLN A 313 -20.00 -6.51 31.19
C GLN A 313 -21.21 -7.15 30.46
N GLY A 314 -20.98 -8.25 29.75
CA GLY A 314 -22.01 -8.91 28.93
C GLY A 314 -22.38 -8.10 27.68
N LEU A 315 -21.53 -7.17 27.25
CA LEU A 315 -21.80 -6.33 26.07
C LEU A 315 -21.88 -7.16 24.79
N GLU A 316 -22.98 -7.02 24.06
CA GLU A 316 -23.21 -7.68 22.80
C GLU A 316 -23.06 -6.69 21.64
N ILE A 317 -22.18 -7.03 20.66
CA ILE A 317 -21.95 -6.25 19.44
C ILE A 317 -21.87 -7.18 18.24
N GLY A 318 -22.46 -6.74 17.12
CA GLY A 318 -22.30 -7.39 15.81
C GLY A 318 -21.22 -6.68 15.00
N PHE A 319 -20.37 -7.42 14.33
CA PHE A 319 -19.38 -6.86 13.42
C PHE A 319 -19.42 -7.52 12.04
N ASN A 320 -19.03 -6.77 11.02
CA ASN A 320 -18.58 -7.38 9.78
C ASN A 320 -17.27 -8.15 10.11
N ASN A 321 -17.32 -9.48 9.91
CA ASN A 321 -16.18 -10.35 10.26
C ASN A 321 -14.88 -9.92 9.57
N ARG A 322 -14.93 -9.57 8.28
CA ARG A 322 -13.76 -9.14 7.50
C ARG A 322 -13.14 -7.88 8.08
N TYR A 323 -13.96 -6.88 8.44
CA TYR A 323 -13.45 -5.61 8.96
C TYR A 323 -12.75 -5.79 10.32
N LEU A 324 -13.33 -6.61 11.19
CA LEU A 324 -12.72 -6.91 12.48
C LEU A 324 -11.44 -7.76 12.33
N MET A 325 -11.47 -8.76 11.42
CA MET A 325 -10.29 -9.59 11.13
C MET A 325 -9.16 -8.79 10.50
N ASP A 326 -9.46 -7.86 9.57
CA ASP A 326 -8.44 -7.00 8.98
C ASP A 326 -7.80 -6.10 10.04
N ALA A 327 -8.58 -5.49 10.94
CA ALA A 327 -8.05 -4.68 12.03
C ALA A 327 -7.11 -5.47 12.96
N LEU A 328 -7.44 -6.74 13.25
CA LEU A 328 -6.57 -7.62 14.04
C LEU A 328 -5.33 -8.06 13.26
N ARG A 329 -5.48 -8.41 11.98
CA ARG A 329 -4.38 -8.93 11.14
C ARG A 329 -3.27 -7.93 10.90
N PHE A 330 -3.65 -6.67 10.74
CA PHE A 330 -2.70 -5.59 10.44
C PHE A 330 -2.26 -4.81 11.69
N ALA A 331 -2.75 -5.18 12.87
CA ALA A 331 -2.30 -4.58 14.11
C ALA A 331 -0.83 -4.94 14.38
N PRO A 332 0.02 -3.96 14.74
CA PRO A 332 1.45 -4.19 14.96
C PRO A 332 1.77 -4.66 16.39
N ALA A 333 0.87 -5.41 17.03
CA ALA A 333 1.01 -5.83 18.42
C ALA A 333 0.41 -7.22 18.66
N ASP A 334 1.06 -8.01 19.51
CA ASP A 334 0.59 -9.35 19.94
C ASP A 334 -0.64 -9.26 20.83
N GLU A 335 -0.76 -8.18 21.60
CA GLU A 335 -1.90 -7.89 22.45
C GLU A 335 -2.50 -6.53 22.10
N LEU A 336 -3.83 -6.45 22.09
CA LEU A 336 -4.60 -5.27 21.79
C LEU A 336 -5.58 -4.96 22.90
N LYS A 337 -5.75 -3.67 23.15
CA LYS A 337 -6.82 -3.15 23.98
C LYS A 337 -8.02 -2.84 23.10
N LEU A 338 -9.15 -3.47 23.35
CA LEU A 338 -10.44 -3.14 22.76
C LEU A 338 -11.20 -2.21 23.69
N GLU A 339 -11.49 -1.02 23.21
CA GLU A 339 -12.31 -0.03 23.92
C GLU A 339 -13.71 -0.02 23.33
N LEU A 340 -14.70 -0.27 24.18
CA LEU A 340 -16.09 -0.53 23.82
C LEU A 340 -17.04 0.36 24.63
N ASN A 341 -18.25 0.59 24.11
CA ASN A 341 -19.25 1.38 24.80
C ASN A 341 -20.62 0.70 24.78
N THR A 342 -21.30 0.66 23.63
CA THR A 342 -22.63 0.04 23.49
C THR A 342 -22.67 -0.85 22.24
N GLY A 343 -23.68 -1.70 22.11
CA GLY A 343 -23.88 -2.58 20.96
C GLY A 343 -24.05 -1.88 19.61
N ILE A 344 -24.17 -0.54 19.61
CA ILE A 344 -24.30 0.30 18.41
C ILE A 344 -23.19 1.36 18.29
N SER A 345 -22.22 1.34 19.21
CA SER A 345 -21.03 2.21 19.17
C SER A 345 -19.87 1.48 18.49
N PRO A 346 -18.94 2.21 17.85
CA PRO A 346 -17.73 1.61 17.29
C PRO A 346 -16.88 0.90 18.34
N ALA A 347 -16.20 -0.16 17.94
CA ALA A 347 -15.07 -0.70 18.68
C ALA A 347 -13.78 0.01 18.27
N ILE A 348 -12.95 0.35 19.25
CA ILE A 348 -11.64 0.96 19.06
C ILE A 348 -10.58 -0.04 19.50
N LEU A 349 -9.61 -0.30 18.63
CA LEU A 349 -8.46 -1.15 18.88
C LEU A 349 -7.23 -0.25 19.00
N VAL A 350 -6.51 -0.35 20.12
CA VAL A 350 -5.35 0.48 20.44
C VAL A 350 -4.26 -0.36 21.10
N PRO A 351 -3.02 0.17 21.20
CA PRO A 351 -1.94 -0.47 21.96
C PRO A 351 -2.30 -0.65 23.45
N THR A 352 -1.71 -1.66 24.09
CA THR A 352 -1.87 -1.93 25.54
C THR A 352 -1.00 -1.04 26.42
N ASP A 353 0.11 -0.51 25.90
CA ASP A 353 1.11 0.32 26.60
C ASP A 353 0.68 1.76 26.86
N GLY A 354 -0.44 2.18 26.27
CA GLY A 354 -0.96 3.55 26.39
C GLY A 354 -0.35 4.52 25.39
N GLU A 355 0.51 4.09 24.48
CA GLU A 355 0.98 4.89 23.37
C GLU A 355 -0.12 5.09 22.34
N GLU A 356 -0.04 6.19 21.60
CA GLU A 356 -1.00 6.47 20.52
C GLU A 356 -0.41 6.14 19.14
N SER A 357 0.40 5.09 19.06
CA SER A 357 1.11 4.72 17.83
C SER A 357 0.18 4.25 16.70
N PHE A 358 -0.92 3.60 17.05
CA PHE A 358 -1.99 3.27 16.10
C PHE A 358 -3.38 3.29 16.76
N LEU A 359 -4.40 3.41 15.93
CA LEU A 359 -5.79 3.27 16.32
C LEU A 359 -6.59 2.69 15.15
N TYR A 360 -7.34 1.63 15.41
CA TYR A 360 -8.31 1.13 14.45
C TYR A 360 -9.73 1.27 15.03
N MET A 361 -10.65 1.68 14.17
CA MET A 361 -12.07 1.80 14.53
C MET A 361 -12.88 0.93 13.59
N VAL A 362 -13.77 0.11 14.15
CA VAL A 362 -14.69 -0.73 13.38
C VAL A 362 -16.12 -0.43 13.81
N LEU A 363 -16.95 -0.01 12.84
CA LEU A 363 -18.38 0.25 13.09
C LEU A 363 -19.14 -1.05 13.31
N PRO A 364 -20.12 -1.06 14.24
CA PRO A 364 -20.96 -2.21 14.49
C PRO A 364 -21.98 -2.43 13.36
N VAL A 365 -22.41 -3.66 13.21
CA VAL A 365 -23.54 -4.06 12.37
C VAL A 365 -24.74 -4.36 13.27
N ARG A 366 -25.91 -3.83 12.93
CA ARG A 366 -27.13 -4.14 13.69
C ARG A 366 -27.45 -5.62 13.67
N LEU A 367 -27.52 -6.22 14.84
CA LEU A 367 -28.00 -7.59 15.03
C LEU A 367 -29.53 -7.61 14.89
N LYS A 368 -30.04 -8.57 14.13
CA LYS A 368 -31.48 -8.82 14.11
C LYS A 368 -31.86 -9.44 15.46
N ALA A 369 -32.95 -8.97 16.05
CA ALA A 369 -33.54 -9.66 17.18
C ALA A 369 -33.87 -11.11 16.78
N GLN A 370 -33.46 -12.05 17.62
CA GLN A 370 -33.76 -13.48 17.44
C GLN A 370 -35.19 -13.77 17.84
#